data_11f59013aae3857c7fb18f0253b9b527
#
_entry.id   11f59013aae3857c7fb18f0253b9b527
#
_cell.length_a   1.000
_cell.length_b   1.000
_cell.length_c   1.000
_cell.angle_alpha   90.00
_cell.angle_beta   90.00
_cell.angle_gamma   90.00
#
_symmetry.space_group_name_H-M   'P 1'
#
loop_
_entity.id
_entity.type
_entity.pdbx_description
1 polymer ?
#
loop_
_entity_poly.entity_id
_entity_poly.type
_entity_poly.pdbx_seq_one_letter_code
_entity_poly.pdbx_strand_id
1 'polypeptide(L)'
;QRFFLRLLYWLDSLVEQNPKILKSIIGGKTYEGRSIKGVKLSFKKGNPGIFIESGIHAREWIAPATSTFILNELIYSEDSRVRYMAESYDWYIFPVLNPDGYEYTHTTDRLWRKSRQPYTNECVGADLNRNWGFHWGEGGADPDPCGETFPGSRAFSEIETKTISEYIDSIQDKIFSYLSFHSFSQFILLPYGYTNFTRVENYDDLLKIGNYSAKALSKRYGTNYTVGNIVDLLYIASGSSLDWVRGTHNIPITYGYELRDEGQYGFLLPADQIIPTGEETLDSLVAMFQKAAKLGYGTEIETC
;
A
#
# COMPACT_ATOMS: atom_id res chain seq x y z
N GLN A 1 12.92 19.09 3.43
CA GLN A 1 13.68 18.42 2.32
C GLN A 1 14.61 17.28 2.78
N ARG A 2 15.05 17.23 4.05
CA ARG A 2 16.07 16.25 4.47
C ARG A 2 15.53 14.83 4.69
N PHE A 3 14.27 14.63 5.08
CA PHE A 3 13.76 13.31 5.48
C PHE A 3 13.34 12.48 4.26
N PHE A 4 12.54 13.02 3.36
CA PHE A 4 12.19 12.34 2.13
C PHE A 4 13.42 12.05 1.24
N LEU A 5 14.37 13.00 1.15
CA LEU A 5 15.62 12.79 0.42
C LEU A 5 16.44 11.62 0.98
N ARG A 6 16.46 11.39 2.31
CA ARG A 6 17.14 10.22 2.89
C ARG A 6 16.56 8.91 2.40
N LEU A 7 15.23 8.81 2.29
CA LEU A 7 14.58 7.64 1.71
C LEU A 7 15.00 7.45 0.25
N LEU A 8 15.01 8.52 -0.55
CA LEU A 8 15.42 8.44 -1.95
C LEU A 8 16.87 7.99 -2.10
N TYR A 9 17.79 8.55 -1.31
CA TYR A 9 19.21 8.14 -1.30
C TYR A 9 19.37 6.68 -0.87
N TRP A 10 18.58 6.23 0.10
CA TRP A 10 18.62 4.82 0.52
C TRP A 10 18.14 3.90 -0.61
N LEU A 11 17.07 4.23 -1.30
CA LEU A 11 16.59 3.46 -2.46
C LEU A 11 17.63 3.43 -3.59
N ASP A 12 18.28 4.57 -3.88
CA ASP A 12 19.34 4.62 -4.89
C ASP A 12 20.53 3.76 -4.50
N SER A 13 20.97 3.84 -3.24
CA SER A 13 22.05 3.00 -2.71
C SER A 13 21.72 1.51 -2.81
N LEU A 14 20.47 1.10 -2.53
CA LEU A 14 20.06 -0.30 -2.71
C LEU A 14 20.15 -0.75 -4.16
N VAL A 15 19.73 0.10 -5.10
CA VAL A 15 19.81 -0.18 -6.54
C VAL A 15 21.27 -0.31 -6.99
N GLU A 16 22.14 0.59 -6.54
CA GLU A 16 23.58 0.55 -6.83
C GLU A 16 24.27 -0.72 -6.29
N GLN A 17 23.88 -1.16 -5.09
CA GLN A 17 24.40 -2.37 -4.47
C GLN A 17 23.85 -3.67 -5.08
N ASN A 18 22.65 -3.63 -5.68
CA ASN A 18 21.95 -4.81 -6.18
C ASN A 18 21.52 -4.67 -7.66
N PRO A 19 22.38 -4.22 -8.60
CA PRO A 19 21.97 -3.81 -9.95
C PRO A 19 21.41 -4.96 -10.82
N LYS A 20 21.67 -6.22 -10.44
CA LYS A 20 21.21 -7.40 -11.19
C LYS A 20 19.74 -7.71 -10.92
N ILE A 21 19.26 -7.39 -9.72
CA ILE A 21 17.92 -7.77 -9.26
C ILE A 21 17.03 -6.56 -8.97
N LEU A 22 17.59 -5.38 -8.73
CA LEU A 22 16.86 -4.19 -8.32
C LEU A 22 16.99 -3.07 -9.35
N LYS A 23 15.87 -2.42 -9.68
CA LYS A 23 15.81 -1.27 -10.59
C LYS A 23 14.98 -0.16 -9.97
N SER A 24 15.46 1.08 -10.09
CA SER A 24 14.67 2.26 -9.77
C SER A 24 13.54 2.43 -10.79
N ILE A 25 12.35 2.76 -10.30
CA ILE A 25 11.18 3.09 -11.11
C ILE A 25 10.59 4.41 -10.66
N ILE A 26 10.01 5.15 -11.59
CA ILE A 26 9.34 6.43 -11.31
C ILE A 26 7.88 6.28 -11.74
N GLY A 27 6.97 6.36 -10.76
CA GLY A 27 5.53 6.31 -10.99
C GLY A 27 4.94 7.65 -11.46
N GLY A 28 5.70 8.74 -11.32
CA GLY A 28 5.28 10.07 -11.73
C GLY A 28 5.95 11.17 -10.93
N LYS A 29 5.32 12.36 -10.98
CA LYS A 29 5.71 13.52 -10.18
C LYS A 29 4.52 14.04 -9.39
N THR A 30 4.79 14.63 -8.24
CA THR A 30 3.80 15.29 -7.40
C THR A 30 3.51 16.71 -7.87
N TYR A 31 2.52 17.34 -7.26
CA TYR A 31 2.17 18.74 -7.49
C TYR A 31 3.37 19.68 -7.25
N GLU A 32 4.16 19.48 -6.19
CA GLU A 32 5.36 20.29 -5.91
C GLU A 32 6.60 19.81 -6.68
N GLY A 33 6.45 18.88 -7.64
CA GLY A 33 7.49 18.43 -8.57
C GLY A 33 8.43 17.34 -8.05
N ARG A 34 8.15 16.73 -6.88
CA ARG A 34 8.92 15.60 -6.35
C ARG A 34 8.63 14.33 -7.15
N SER A 35 9.62 13.47 -7.31
CA SER A 35 9.41 12.16 -7.96
C SER A 35 8.70 11.19 -7.02
N ILE A 36 7.64 10.54 -7.50
CA ILE A 36 7.05 9.36 -6.88
C ILE A 36 7.94 8.19 -7.27
N LYS A 37 8.85 7.85 -6.39
CA LYS A 37 9.91 6.87 -6.65
C LYS A 37 9.63 5.55 -5.97
N GLY A 38 9.78 4.48 -6.71
CA GLY A 38 9.76 3.12 -6.25
C GLY A 38 10.91 2.29 -6.79
N VAL A 39 10.85 1.01 -6.53
CA VAL A 39 11.77 0.02 -7.06
C VAL A 39 11.04 -1.19 -7.61
N LYS A 40 11.62 -1.79 -8.63
CA LYS A 40 11.27 -3.13 -9.09
C LYS A 40 12.35 -4.11 -8.66
N LEU A 41 11.99 -5.09 -7.83
CA LEU A 41 12.83 -6.23 -7.46
C LEU A 41 12.41 -7.45 -8.30
N SER A 42 13.37 -8.13 -8.93
CA SER A 42 13.11 -9.27 -9.80
C SER A 42 14.33 -10.19 -9.84
N PHE A 43 14.17 -11.42 -9.40
CA PHE A 43 15.22 -12.44 -9.43
C PHE A 43 15.20 -13.28 -10.71
N LYS A 44 14.02 -13.45 -11.32
CA LYS A 44 13.80 -14.24 -12.54
C LYS A 44 12.88 -13.48 -13.49
N LYS A 45 13.07 -13.66 -14.79
CA LYS A 45 12.15 -13.11 -15.79
C LYS A 45 10.83 -13.87 -15.82
N GLY A 46 9.73 -13.14 -15.93
CA GLY A 46 8.40 -13.73 -16.15
C GLY A 46 7.68 -14.14 -14.87
N ASN A 47 8.20 -13.80 -13.70
CA ASN A 47 7.47 -13.98 -12.46
C ASN A 47 6.20 -13.11 -12.44
N PRO A 48 5.09 -13.58 -11.85
CA PRO A 48 3.93 -12.74 -11.60
C PRO A 48 4.28 -11.62 -10.61
N GLY A 49 3.69 -10.45 -10.82
CA GLY A 49 4.05 -9.25 -10.07
C GLY A 49 3.15 -9.00 -8.86
N ILE A 50 3.76 -8.46 -7.82
CA ILE A 50 3.10 -7.92 -6.63
C ILE A 50 3.39 -6.43 -6.58
N PHE A 51 2.33 -5.62 -6.48
CA PHE A 51 2.44 -4.18 -6.29
C PHE A 51 2.18 -3.84 -4.82
N ILE A 52 3.11 -3.11 -4.21
CA ILE A 52 2.95 -2.56 -2.85
C ILE A 52 3.05 -1.05 -2.92
N GLU A 53 2.04 -0.36 -2.43
CA GLU A 53 2.10 1.07 -2.18
C GLU A 53 1.91 1.38 -0.70
N SER A 54 2.52 2.46 -0.26
CA SER A 54 2.37 3.00 1.08
C SER A 54 2.52 4.52 1.08
N GLY A 55 2.17 5.15 2.19
CA GLY A 55 2.31 6.59 2.34
C GLY A 55 1.44 7.41 1.38
N ILE A 56 0.29 6.89 0.96
CA ILE A 56 -0.75 7.66 0.26
C ILE A 56 -1.31 8.74 1.19
N HIS A 57 -1.51 8.41 2.48
CA HIS A 57 -1.78 9.39 3.53
C HIS A 57 -0.47 9.75 4.24
N ALA A 58 -0.15 11.01 4.26
CA ALA A 58 1.15 11.52 4.67
C ALA A 58 1.53 11.24 6.14
N ARG A 59 0.55 11.24 7.06
CA ARG A 59 0.74 11.06 8.50
C ARG A 59 1.01 9.63 8.94
N GLU A 60 0.77 8.66 8.07
CA GLU A 60 0.81 7.21 8.36
C GLU A 60 2.25 6.66 8.25
N TRP A 61 3.16 7.17 9.08
CA TRP A 61 4.61 6.91 8.94
C TRP A 61 5.02 5.45 9.07
N ILE A 62 4.23 4.64 9.77
CA ILE A 62 4.52 3.21 9.91
C ILE A 62 4.37 2.47 8.56
N ALA A 63 3.51 2.94 7.66
CA ALA A 63 3.30 2.31 6.37
C ALA A 63 4.56 2.38 5.46
N PRO A 64 5.18 3.54 5.20
CA PRO A 64 6.48 3.63 4.54
C PRO A 64 7.58 2.83 5.25
N ALA A 65 7.63 2.87 6.58
CA ALA A 65 8.63 2.13 7.36
C ALA A 65 8.49 0.61 7.16
N THR A 66 7.26 0.10 7.18
CA THR A 66 6.99 -1.33 6.95
C THR A 66 7.33 -1.75 5.52
N SER A 67 6.97 -0.97 4.50
CA SER A 67 7.29 -1.31 3.11
C SER A 67 8.79 -1.28 2.82
N THR A 68 9.54 -0.37 3.45
CA THR A 68 11.01 -0.34 3.35
C THR A 68 11.67 -1.49 4.11
N PHE A 69 11.14 -1.89 5.28
CA PHE A 69 11.57 -3.08 5.99
C PHE A 69 11.37 -4.33 5.12
N ILE A 70 10.19 -4.51 4.54
CA ILE A 70 9.88 -5.64 3.66
C ILE A 70 10.83 -5.67 2.47
N LEU A 71 11.09 -4.53 1.82
CA LEU A 71 12.04 -4.46 0.70
C LEU A 71 13.43 -4.94 1.12
N ASN A 72 13.90 -4.51 2.30
CA ASN A 72 15.19 -4.95 2.83
C ASN A 72 15.25 -6.47 3.03
N GLU A 73 14.21 -7.05 3.64
CA GLU A 73 14.13 -8.49 3.90
C GLU A 73 14.01 -9.29 2.60
N LEU A 74 13.27 -8.82 1.60
CA LEU A 74 13.19 -9.46 0.28
C LEU A 74 14.55 -9.51 -0.42
N ILE A 75 15.46 -8.57 -0.15
CA ILE A 75 16.82 -8.54 -0.73
C ILE A 75 17.79 -9.40 0.07
N TYR A 76 17.76 -9.31 1.40
CA TYR A 76 18.88 -9.78 2.26
C TYR A 76 18.51 -10.89 3.24
N SER A 77 17.23 -11.23 3.45
CA SER A 77 16.84 -12.25 4.42
C SER A 77 17.42 -13.62 4.08
N GLU A 78 17.91 -14.35 5.10
CA GLU A 78 18.35 -15.73 5.00
C GLU A 78 17.26 -16.75 5.33
N ASP A 79 16.05 -16.28 5.79
CA ASP A 79 14.90 -17.16 6.00
C ASP A 79 14.44 -17.75 4.66
N SER A 80 14.51 -19.08 4.56
CA SER A 80 14.17 -19.80 3.33
C SER A 80 12.76 -19.51 2.82
N ARG A 81 11.80 -19.23 3.70
CA ARG A 81 10.42 -18.89 3.34
C ARG A 81 10.35 -17.51 2.69
N VAL A 82 11.09 -16.54 3.25
CA VAL A 82 11.20 -15.19 2.70
C VAL A 82 11.95 -15.21 1.37
N ARG A 83 13.06 -15.95 1.29
CA ARG A 83 13.83 -16.14 0.05
C ARG A 83 12.96 -16.73 -1.05
N TYR A 84 12.23 -17.81 -0.73
CA TYR A 84 11.33 -18.45 -1.69
C TYR A 84 10.28 -17.44 -2.21
N MET A 85 9.62 -16.70 -1.33
CA MET A 85 8.64 -15.69 -1.69
C MET A 85 9.29 -14.57 -2.53
N ALA A 86 10.47 -14.06 -2.14
CA ALA A 86 11.19 -13.01 -2.85
C ALA A 86 11.52 -13.42 -4.30
N GLU A 87 11.97 -14.67 -4.50
CA GLU A 87 12.40 -15.19 -5.80
C GLU A 87 11.25 -15.69 -6.69
N SER A 88 10.07 -15.95 -6.11
CA SER A 88 8.89 -16.41 -6.84
C SER A 88 8.11 -15.29 -7.53
N TYR A 89 8.31 -14.04 -7.10
CA TYR A 89 7.53 -12.91 -7.59
C TYR A 89 8.41 -11.75 -8.04
N ASP A 90 7.87 -10.92 -8.96
CA ASP A 90 8.38 -9.58 -9.25
C ASP A 90 7.71 -8.58 -8.31
N TRP A 91 8.48 -7.74 -7.62
CA TRP A 91 7.98 -6.79 -6.64
C TRP A 91 8.09 -5.37 -7.16
N TYR A 92 6.97 -4.64 -7.16
CA TYR A 92 6.88 -3.22 -7.47
C TYR A 92 6.54 -2.49 -6.18
N ILE A 93 7.48 -1.77 -5.59
CA ILE A 93 7.31 -1.18 -4.25
C ILE A 93 7.48 0.33 -4.33
N PHE A 94 6.43 1.06 -3.95
CA PHE A 94 6.39 2.51 -3.83
C PHE A 94 6.20 2.89 -2.36
N PRO A 95 7.29 3.19 -1.62
CA PRO A 95 7.21 3.42 -0.18
C PRO A 95 6.48 4.70 0.21
N VAL A 96 6.48 5.74 -0.64
CA VAL A 96 5.79 7.00 -0.38
C VAL A 96 5.10 7.47 -1.67
N LEU A 97 3.78 7.31 -1.71
CA LEU A 97 2.96 7.72 -2.84
C LEU A 97 2.65 9.23 -2.81
N ASN A 98 2.65 9.83 -1.62
CA ASN A 98 2.42 11.26 -1.38
C ASN A 98 3.67 11.94 -0.83
N PRO A 99 4.73 12.16 -1.65
CA PRO A 99 5.96 12.78 -1.19
C PRO A 99 5.79 14.20 -0.66
N ASP A 100 4.88 14.98 -1.23
CA ASP A 100 4.63 16.37 -0.81
C ASP A 100 4.00 16.43 0.57
N GLY A 101 2.94 15.65 0.80
CA GLY A 101 2.34 15.52 2.12
C GLY A 101 3.31 14.93 3.14
N TYR A 102 4.09 13.92 2.77
CA TYR A 102 5.07 13.30 3.65
C TYR A 102 6.15 14.28 4.10
N GLU A 103 6.73 15.08 3.19
CA GLU A 103 7.66 16.15 3.56
C GLU A 103 7.00 17.20 4.46
N TYR A 104 5.73 17.54 4.20
CA TYR A 104 4.97 18.49 4.99
C TYR A 104 4.74 17.99 6.43
N THR A 105 4.56 16.66 6.64
CA THR A 105 4.46 16.08 7.99
C THR A 105 5.76 16.18 8.80
N HIS A 106 6.90 16.30 8.16
CA HIS A 106 8.19 16.49 8.82
C HIS A 106 8.55 17.94 9.09
N THR A 107 7.93 18.88 8.38
CA THR A 107 8.35 20.29 8.42
C THR A 107 7.34 21.22 9.08
N THR A 108 6.06 20.87 9.02
CA THR A 108 4.99 21.80 9.37
C THR A 108 3.87 21.20 10.21
N ASP A 109 3.19 20.16 9.71
CA ASP A 109 2.07 19.53 10.40
C ASP A 109 2.21 18.00 10.36
N ARG A 110 2.62 17.42 11.51
CA ARG A 110 2.83 15.96 11.68
C ARG A 110 1.59 15.14 11.33
N LEU A 111 0.40 15.69 11.50
CA LEU A 111 -0.86 14.98 11.30
C LEU A 111 -1.50 15.24 9.94
N TRP A 112 -0.79 15.88 9.02
CA TRP A 112 -1.27 16.11 7.67
C TRP A 112 -1.55 14.80 6.92
N ARG A 113 -2.72 14.72 6.26
CA ARG A 113 -3.18 13.53 5.52
C ARG A 113 -3.05 13.65 4.00
N LYS A 114 -3.56 14.79 3.45
CA LYS A 114 -3.91 15.02 2.04
C LYS A 114 -2.71 15.28 1.13
N SER A 115 -2.95 15.43 -0.18
CA SER A 115 -2.00 16.03 -1.13
C SER A 115 -1.68 17.47 -0.77
N ARG A 116 -0.84 18.15 -1.60
CA ARG A 116 -0.50 19.57 -1.35
C ARG A 116 -0.97 20.50 -2.47
N GLN A 117 -1.83 20.06 -3.38
CA GLN A 117 -2.43 20.90 -4.41
C GLN A 117 -3.43 21.89 -3.78
N PRO A 118 -3.32 23.22 -4.01
CA PRO A 118 -4.29 24.19 -3.52
C PRO A 118 -5.63 24.05 -4.24
N TYR A 119 -6.74 24.21 -3.50
CA TYR A 119 -8.11 24.24 -4.03
C TYR A 119 -8.76 25.62 -3.85
N THR A 120 -8.48 26.26 -2.73
CA THR A 120 -8.85 27.65 -2.45
C THR A 120 -7.68 28.37 -1.78
N ASN A 121 -7.84 29.65 -1.42
CA ASN A 121 -6.81 30.37 -0.66
C ASN A 121 -6.54 29.78 0.73
N GLU A 122 -7.51 29.05 1.29
CA GLU A 122 -7.46 28.49 2.66
C GLU A 122 -7.38 26.96 2.66
N CYS A 123 -7.96 26.28 1.65
CA CYS A 123 -8.06 24.83 1.61
C CYS A 123 -7.04 24.22 0.66
N VAL A 124 -6.21 23.32 1.18
CA VAL A 124 -5.14 22.66 0.44
C VAL A 124 -5.32 21.14 0.51
N GLY A 125 -5.09 20.49 -0.61
CA GLY A 125 -5.01 19.04 -0.74
C GLY A 125 -6.35 18.32 -0.88
N ALA A 126 -6.30 17.19 -1.56
CA ALA A 126 -7.34 16.17 -1.59
C ALA A 126 -6.86 14.89 -0.90
N ASP A 127 -7.80 14.11 -0.39
CA ASP A 127 -7.53 12.74 0.06
C ASP A 127 -7.21 11.87 -1.15
N LEU A 128 -5.93 11.50 -1.29
CA LEU A 128 -5.49 10.70 -2.42
C LEU A 128 -6.16 9.32 -2.47
N ASN A 129 -6.64 8.79 -1.34
CA ASN A 129 -7.39 7.53 -1.28
C ASN A 129 -8.92 7.74 -1.38
N ARG A 130 -9.36 8.86 -1.96
CA ARG A 130 -10.72 9.16 -2.42
C ARG A 130 -10.74 9.66 -3.86
N ASN A 131 -9.58 9.76 -4.51
CA ASN A 131 -9.41 10.44 -5.79
C ASN A 131 -9.32 9.49 -7.01
N TRP A 132 -9.46 8.17 -6.82
CA TRP A 132 -9.39 7.17 -7.91
C TRP A 132 -10.72 7.02 -8.65
N GLY A 133 -10.66 6.59 -9.93
CA GLY A 133 -11.79 6.69 -10.86
C GLY A 133 -12.93 5.67 -10.67
N PHE A 134 -12.74 4.61 -9.88
CA PHE A 134 -13.78 3.60 -9.68
C PHE A 134 -14.77 4.06 -8.61
N HIS A 135 -16.03 4.27 -9.00
CA HIS A 135 -17.10 4.79 -8.14
C HIS A 135 -16.74 6.10 -7.40
N TRP A 136 -15.98 6.97 -8.04
CA TRP A 136 -15.58 8.25 -7.46
C TRP A 136 -16.79 9.11 -7.08
N GLY A 137 -16.76 9.66 -5.87
CA GLY A 137 -17.80 10.58 -5.39
C GLY A 137 -19.14 9.94 -4.99
N GLU A 138 -19.24 8.61 -4.94
CA GLU A 138 -20.50 7.92 -4.62
C GLU A 138 -20.78 7.80 -3.10
N GLY A 139 -19.84 8.20 -2.24
CA GLY A 139 -20.04 8.24 -0.79
C GLY A 139 -18.74 8.13 0.01
N GLY A 140 -18.82 8.45 1.31
CA GLY A 140 -17.68 8.34 2.23
C GLY A 140 -16.57 9.35 1.98
N ALA A 141 -16.89 10.48 1.33
CA ALA A 141 -15.98 11.60 1.08
C ALA A 141 -16.68 12.92 1.46
N ASP A 142 -15.91 13.88 1.93
CA ASP A 142 -16.38 15.21 2.29
C ASP A 142 -16.32 16.12 1.06
N PRO A 143 -17.42 16.73 0.61
CA PRO A 143 -17.40 17.65 -0.52
C PRO A 143 -16.70 18.99 -0.23
N ASP A 144 -16.45 19.33 1.02
CA ASP A 144 -15.72 20.54 1.41
C ASP A 144 -14.22 20.38 1.10
N PRO A 145 -13.62 21.28 0.28
CA PRO A 145 -12.19 21.24 0.01
C PRO A 145 -11.29 21.31 1.25
N CYS A 146 -11.79 21.85 2.37
CA CYS A 146 -11.08 21.87 3.65
C CYS A 146 -11.21 20.54 4.41
N GLY A 147 -12.15 19.67 4.07
CA GLY A 147 -12.38 18.38 4.72
C GLY A 147 -11.20 17.42 4.55
N GLU A 148 -11.00 16.57 5.56
CA GLU A 148 -9.92 15.56 5.60
C GLU A 148 -10.08 14.48 4.52
N THR A 149 -11.31 14.21 4.10
CA THR A 149 -11.64 13.20 3.08
C THR A 149 -12.12 13.81 1.77
N PHE A 150 -11.76 15.06 1.48
CA PHE A 150 -12.09 15.74 0.23
C PHE A 150 -11.57 14.94 -0.98
N PRO A 151 -12.43 14.52 -1.93
CA PRO A 151 -12.05 13.60 -3.00
C PRO A 151 -11.37 14.28 -4.20
N GLY A 152 -11.09 15.58 -4.12
CA GLY A 152 -10.66 16.38 -5.26
C GLY A 152 -11.81 16.90 -6.10
N SER A 153 -11.51 17.64 -7.17
CA SER A 153 -12.52 18.26 -8.05
C SER A 153 -13.14 17.28 -9.07
N ARG A 154 -12.48 16.17 -9.33
CA ARG A 154 -12.88 15.04 -10.17
C ARG A 154 -12.02 13.84 -9.89
N ALA A 155 -12.40 12.68 -10.39
CA ALA A 155 -11.53 11.50 -10.39
C ALA A 155 -10.18 11.87 -11.04
N PHE A 156 -9.08 11.43 -10.40
CA PHE A 156 -7.72 11.74 -10.84
C PHE A 156 -7.43 13.22 -11.04
N SER A 157 -8.02 14.08 -10.20
CA SER A 157 -7.65 15.51 -10.16
C SER A 157 -6.25 15.73 -9.63
N GLU A 158 -5.79 14.85 -8.73
CA GLU A 158 -4.45 14.90 -8.17
C GLU A 158 -3.45 14.25 -9.13
N ILE A 159 -2.35 14.94 -9.37
CA ILE A 159 -1.31 14.45 -10.28
C ILE A 159 -0.68 13.14 -9.77
N GLU A 160 -0.61 12.96 -8.45
CA GLU A 160 -0.10 11.77 -7.78
C GLU A 160 -0.92 10.53 -8.15
N THR A 161 -2.24 10.59 -7.97
CA THR A 161 -3.13 9.46 -8.31
C THR A 161 -3.18 9.22 -9.80
N LYS A 162 -3.19 10.29 -10.60
CA LYS A 162 -3.20 10.20 -12.06
C LYS A 162 -1.95 9.47 -12.58
N THR A 163 -0.77 9.92 -12.18
CA THR A 163 0.47 9.37 -12.75
C THR A 163 0.75 7.95 -12.27
N ILE A 164 0.43 7.63 -11.01
CA ILE A 164 0.59 6.26 -10.53
C ILE A 164 -0.45 5.30 -11.13
N SER A 165 -1.67 5.76 -11.40
CA SER A 165 -2.65 4.94 -12.12
C SER A 165 -2.20 4.64 -13.55
N GLU A 166 -1.68 5.62 -14.28
CA GLU A 166 -1.08 5.42 -15.61
C GLU A 166 0.11 4.43 -15.56
N TYR A 167 0.91 4.46 -14.50
CA TYR A 167 1.98 3.48 -14.30
C TYR A 167 1.41 2.07 -14.07
N ILE A 168 0.39 1.92 -13.22
CA ILE A 168 -0.28 0.64 -12.96
C ILE A 168 -0.93 0.11 -14.24
N ASP A 169 -1.61 0.95 -15.01
CA ASP A 169 -2.16 0.61 -16.34
C ASP A 169 -1.11 -0.01 -17.26
N SER A 170 0.12 0.52 -17.24
CA SER A 170 1.22 0.05 -18.08
C SER A 170 1.76 -1.33 -17.68
N ILE A 171 1.44 -1.83 -16.50
CA ILE A 171 1.94 -3.11 -15.95
C ILE A 171 0.82 -4.04 -15.49
N GLN A 172 -0.44 -3.69 -15.69
CA GLN A 172 -1.59 -4.45 -15.17
C GLN A 172 -1.55 -5.95 -15.51
N ASP A 173 -1.12 -6.29 -16.72
CA ASP A 173 -1.01 -7.68 -17.19
C ASP A 173 0.12 -8.46 -16.50
N LYS A 174 0.98 -7.78 -15.73
CA LYS A 174 2.13 -8.38 -15.04
C LYS A 174 1.89 -8.58 -13.56
N ILE A 175 0.91 -7.88 -12.98
CA ILE A 175 0.63 -7.95 -11.54
C ILE A 175 -0.61 -8.81 -11.29
N PHE A 176 -0.52 -9.66 -10.28
CA PHE A 176 -1.67 -10.46 -9.81
C PHE A 176 -2.08 -10.08 -8.39
N SER A 177 -1.28 -9.27 -7.72
CA SER A 177 -1.55 -8.80 -6.36
C SER A 177 -1.27 -7.31 -6.21
N TYR A 178 -2.13 -6.65 -5.45
CA TYR A 178 -2.00 -5.25 -5.04
C TYR A 178 -2.22 -5.12 -3.54
N LEU A 179 -1.25 -4.51 -2.86
CA LEU A 179 -1.26 -4.29 -1.43
C LEU A 179 -1.10 -2.81 -1.12
N SER A 180 -2.01 -2.25 -0.35
CA SER A 180 -1.99 -0.86 0.11
C SER A 180 -1.76 -0.81 1.62
N PHE A 181 -0.66 -0.18 2.06
CA PHE A 181 -0.34 -0.07 3.48
C PHE A 181 -0.72 1.29 4.04
N HIS A 182 -1.55 1.23 5.07
CA HIS A 182 -2.09 2.34 5.84
C HIS A 182 -1.81 2.17 7.33
N SER A 183 -2.20 3.12 8.12
CA SER A 183 -2.41 3.00 9.55
C SER A 183 -3.52 3.96 10.00
N PHE A 184 -4.18 3.68 11.11
CA PHE A 184 -4.00 2.58 12.03
C PHE A 184 -5.32 1.84 12.25
N SER A 185 -5.34 0.63 12.80
CA SER A 185 -6.47 -0.09 13.42
C SER A 185 -6.25 -1.60 13.49
N GLN A 186 -5.13 -2.09 12.96
CA GLN A 186 -4.82 -3.53 12.91
C GLN A 186 -5.87 -4.33 12.12
N PHE A 187 -6.12 -3.91 10.88
CA PHE A 187 -7.05 -4.58 9.97
C PHE A 187 -6.34 -5.11 8.71
N ILE A 188 -6.89 -6.19 8.15
CA ILE A 188 -6.63 -6.64 6.78
C ILE A 188 -7.95 -6.49 6.00
N LEU A 189 -7.97 -5.52 5.11
CA LEU A 189 -9.16 -5.03 4.45
C LEU A 189 -9.34 -5.63 3.06
N LEU A 190 -10.57 -6.03 2.75
CA LEU A 190 -10.97 -6.55 1.45
C LEU A 190 -11.82 -5.51 0.70
N PRO A 191 -11.67 -5.37 -0.64
CA PRO A 191 -12.59 -4.57 -1.44
C PRO A 191 -14.00 -5.22 -1.46
N TYR A 192 -15.08 -4.46 -1.73
CA TYR A 192 -15.08 -3.06 -2.08
C TYR A 192 -15.38 -2.18 -0.87
N GLY A 193 -14.89 -0.92 -0.92
CA GLY A 193 -15.18 0.11 0.07
C GLY A 193 -16.29 1.09 -0.36
N TYR A 194 -16.65 1.15 -1.67
CA TYR A 194 -17.68 2.08 -2.15
C TYR A 194 -19.10 1.66 -1.80
N THR A 195 -19.35 0.39 -1.49
CA THR A 195 -20.70 -0.16 -1.25
C THR A 195 -20.69 -1.34 -0.27
N ASN A 196 -21.76 -1.48 0.49
CA ASN A 196 -22.04 -2.66 1.32
C ASN A 196 -22.87 -3.74 0.61
N PHE A 197 -23.30 -3.51 -0.63
CA PHE A 197 -24.19 -4.41 -1.36
C PHE A 197 -23.47 -5.39 -2.27
N THR A 198 -22.23 -5.09 -2.64
CA THR A 198 -21.47 -5.89 -3.61
C THR A 198 -20.17 -6.37 -3.01
N ARG A 199 -19.89 -7.64 -3.16
CA ARG A 199 -18.59 -8.28 -2.85
C ARG A 199 -17.90 -8.67 -4.14
N VAL A 200 -16.56 -8.76 -4.08
CA VAL A 200 -15.77 -9.29 -5.21
C VAL A 200 -16.09 -10.78 -5.43
N GLU A 201 -15.96 -11.26 -6.66
CA GLU A 201 -16.32 -12.65 -7.01
C GLU A 201 -15.57 -13.71 -6.18
N ASN A 202 -14.31 -13.45 -5.85
CA ASN A 202 -13.46 -14.34 -5.05
C ASN A 202 -13.41 -13.97 -3.57
N TYR A 203 -14.45 -13.32 -3.03
CA TYR A 203 -14.50 -12.82 -1.65
C TYR A 203 -14.16 -13.89 -0.61
N ASP A 204 -14.72 -15.09 -0.74
CA ASP A 204 -14.50 -16.18 0.20
C ASP A 204 -13.03 -16.63 0.22
N ASP A 205 -12.37 -16.62 -0.92
CA ASP A 205 -10.95 -16.97 -1.00
C ASP A 205 -10.09 -15.87 -0.40
N LEU A 206 -10.40 -14.58 -0.69
CA LEU A 206 -9.73 -13.47 -0.03
C LEU A 206 -9.90 -13.53 1.49
N LEU A 207 -11.10 -13.81 1.98
CA LEU A 207 -11.33 -13.95 3.43
C LEU A 207 -10.52 -15.10 4.05
N LYS A 208 -10.43 -16.26 3.38
CA LYS A 208 -9.60 -17.39 3.82
C LYS A 208 -8.11 -17.02 3.82
N ILE A 209 -7.62 -16.36 2.76
CA ILE A 209 -6.22 -15.92 2.64
C ILE A 209 -5.90 -14.90 3.73
N GLY A 210 -6.73 -13.88 3.90
CA GLY A 210 -6.56 -12.83 4.91
C GLY A 210 -6.53 -13.41 6.34
N ASN A 211 -7.46 -14.29 6.69
CA ASN A 211 -7.47 -14.96 8.00
C ASN A 211 -6.24 -15.81 8.25
N TYR A 212 -5.74 -16.50 7.21
CA TYR A 212 -4.50 -17.27 7.31
C TYR A 212 -3.29 -16.34 7.55
N SER A 213 -3.27 -15.21 6.89
CA SER A 213 -2.25 -14.16 7.02
C SER A 213 -2.27 -13.51 8.42
N ALA A 214 -3.44 -13.11 8.90
CA ALA A 214 -3.62 -12.53 10.23
C ALA A 214 -3.18 -13.51 11.34
N LYS A 215 -3.50 -14.81 11.17
CA LYS A 215 -3.04 -15.85 12.11
C LYS A 215 -1.52 -16.03 12.11
N ALA A 216 -0.87 -15.90 10.96
CA ALA A 216 0.60 -15.95 10.89
C ALA A 216 1.24 -14.72 11.56
N LEU A 217 0.73 -13.54 11.26
CA LEU A 217 1.11 -12.27 11.86
C LEU A 217 1.08 -12.32 13.39
N SER A 218 -0.02 -12.80 13.97
CA SER A 218 -0.22 -12.83 15.43
C SER A 218 0.74 -13.75 16.18
N LYS A 219 1.38 -14.72 15.51
CA LYS A 219 2.27 -15.68 16.18
C LYS A 219 3.54 -15.05 16.74
N ARG A 220 4.04 -13.97 16.14
CA ARG A 220 5.31 -13.39 16.53
C ARG A 220 5.21 -12.58 17.82
N TYR A 221 4.25 -11.66 17.90
CA TYR A 221 4.11 -10.71 19.00
C TYR A 221 2.74 -10.73 19.68
N GLY A 222 1.84 -11.61 19.25
CA GLY A 222 0.48 -11.67 19.77
C GLY A 222 -0.43 -10.56 19.24
N THR A 223 0.01 -9.77 18.26
CA THR A 223 -0.78 -8.68 17.66
C THR A 223 -1.94 -9.26 16.87
N ASN A 224 -3.16 -8.83 17.17
CA ASN A 224 -4.35 -9.34 16.50
C ASN A 224 -4.82 -8.38 15.42
N TYR A 225 -5.01 -8.91 14.21
CA TYR A 225 -5.59 -8.19 13.08
C TYR A 225 -6.96 -8.79 12.75
N THR A 226 -7.96 -7.91 12.58
CA THR A 226 -9.28 -8.31 12.10
C THR A 226 -9.31 -8.28 10.57
N VAL A 227 -9.90 -9.32 9.96
CA VAL A 227 -10.00 -9.44 8.51
C VAL A 227 -11.44 -9.26 8.05
N GLY A 228 -11.68 -8.41 7.10
CA GLY A 228 -13.02 -8.20 6.57
C GLY A 228 -13.10 -7.15 5.47
N ASN A 229 -14.31 -6.94 4.99
CA ASN A 229 -14.56 -5.92 3.98
C ASN A 229 -14.40 -4.52 4.57
N ILE A 230 -13.92 -3.58 3.75
CA ILE A 230 -13.70 -2.17 4.15
C ILE A 230 -14.95 -1.59 4.81
N VAL A 231 -16.13 -1.76 4.21
CA VAL A 231 -17.37 -1.17 4.71
C VAL A 231 -17.81 -1.78 6.05
N ASP A 232 -17.55 -3.09 6.25
CA ASP A 232 -17.96 -3.79 7.47
C ASP A 232 -17.08 -3.39 8.67
N LEU A 233 -15.80 -3.11 8.44
CA LEU A 233 -14.84 -2.80 9.49
C LEU A 233 -14.62 -1.31 9.73
N LEU A 234 -14.78 -0.50 8.69
CA LEU A 234 -14.56 0.95 8.76
C LEU A 234 -15.85 1.71 8.43
N TYR A 235 -16.02 2.06 7.15
CA TYR A 235 -17.14 2.88 6.65
C TYR A 235 -17.13 2.84 5.11
N ILE A 236 -18.19 3.38 4.49
CA ILE A 236 -18.21 3.57 3.04
C ILE A 236 -17.12 4.58 2.63
N ALA A 237 -16.28 4.18 1.67
CA ALA A 237 -15.15 4.96 1.17
C ALA A 237 -14.99 4.74 -0.34
N SER A 238 -15.68 5.54 -1.16
CA SER A 238 -15.55 5.48 -2.61
C SER A 238 -14.28 6.15 -3.13
N GLY A 239 -13.85 5.79 -4.33
CA GLY A 239 -12.68 6.36 -4.99
C GLY A 239 -11.35 5.96 -4.34
N SER A 240 -11.28 4.78 -3.72
CA SER A 240 -10.05 4.22 -3.17
C SER A 240 -9.18 3.53 -4.22
N SER A 241 -7.89 3.45 -3.97
CA SER A 241 -6.92 2.73 -4.81
C SER A 241 -7.27 1.23 -4.90
N LEU A 242 -7.67 0.64 -3.78
CA LEU A 242 -8.04 -0.77 -3.68
C LEU A 242 -9.21 -1.12 -4.61
N ASP A 243 -10.27 -0.32 -4.53
CA ASP A 243 -11.47 -0.52 -5.34
C ASP A 243 -11.18 -0.31 -6.82
N TRP A 244 -10.36 0.71 -7.15
CA TRP A 244 -10.01 0.98 -8.53
C TRP A 244 -9.19 -0.15 -9.15
N VAL A 245 -8.15 -0.62 -8.47
CA VAL A 245 -7.32 -1.72 -8.97
C VAL A 245 -8.16 -3.00 -9.13
N ARG A 246 -8.99 -3.31 -8.16
CA ARG A 246 -9.85 -4.50 -8.22
C ARG A 246 -10.95 -4.37 -9.27
N GLY A 247 -11.65 -3.24 -9.29
CA GLY A 247 -12.82 -3.02 -10.16
C GLY A 247 -12.46 -2.76 -11.61
N THR A 248 -11.33 -2.09 -11.88
CA THR A 248 -10.91 -1.73 -13.24
C THR A 248 -10.06 -2.82 -13.89
N HIS A 249 -9.11 -3.40 -13.15
CA HIS A 249 -8.12 -4.36 -13.69
C HIS A 249 -8.36 -5.80 -13.25
N ASN A 250 -9.32 -6.02 -12.38
CA ASN A 250 -9.66 -7.34 -11.85
C ASN A 250 -8.46 -8.08 -11.22
N ILE A 251 -7.53 -7.33 -10.58
CA ILE A 251 -6.39 -7.93 -9.87
C ILE A 251 -6.91 -8.81 -8.74
N PRO A 252 -6.66 -10.14 -8.79
CA PRO A 252 -7.39 -11.08 -7.93
C PRO A 252 -7.02 -11.02 -6.45
N ILE A 253 -5.76 -10.72 -6.11
CA ILE A 253 -5.27 -10.66 -4.73
C ILE A 253 -5.05 -9.19 -4.34
N THR A 254 -6.08 -8.58 -3.75
CA THR A 254 -6.10 -7.16 -3.42
C THR A 254 -6.46 -6.95 -1.95
N TYR A 255 -5.54 -6.33 -1.17
CA TYR A 255 -5.73 -6.06 0.25
C TYR A 255 -5.23 -4.69 0.66
N GLY A 256 -5.97 -4.08 1.60
CA GLY A 256 -5.48 -2.98 2.41
C GLY A 256 -5.02 -3.47 3.78
N TYR A 257 -3.95 -2.92 4.30
CA TYR A 257 -3.53 -3.11 5.69
C TYR A 257 -3.70 -1.80 6.43
N GLU A 258 -4.43 -1.84 7.54
CA GLU A 258 -4.33 -0.83 8.60
C GLU A 258 -3.37 -1.39 9.63
N LEU A 259 -2.13 -0.90 9.65
CA LEU A 259 -1.06 -1.39 10.51
C LEU A 259 -1.28 -0.98 11.98
N ARG A 260 -0.31 -1.27 12.87
CA ARG A 260 -0.37 -0.87 14.27
C ARG A 260 -0.66 0.61 14.44
N ASP A 261 -1.33 0.99 15.51
CA ASP A 261 -1.89 0.20 16.62
C ASP A 261 -3.44 0.23 16.59
N GLU A 262 -4.07 -0.07 17.71
CA GLU A 262 -5.53 0.05 17.89
C GLU A 262 -5.97 1.44 18.41
N GLY A 263 -5.09 2.46 18.33
CA GLY A 263 -5.40 3.85 18.68
C GLY A 263 -4.77 4.34 19.98
N GLN A 264 -3.92 3.55 20.65
CA GLN A 264 -3.18 4.03 21.82
C GLN A 264 -2.22 5.17 21.46
N TYR A 265 -1.53 5.04 20.36
CA TYR A 265 -0.62 6.04 19.79
C TYR A 265 -1.12 6.57 18.43
N GLY A 266 -1.90 5.76 17.69
CA GLY A 266 -2.43 6.10 16.39
C GLY A 266 -1.31 6.44 15.39
N PHE A 267 -1.40 7.60 14.76
CA PHE A 267 -0.37 8.07 13.81
C PHE A 267 0.98 8.41 14.44
N LEU A 268 1.06 8.49 15.77
CA LEU A 268 2.29 8.80 16.53
C LEU A 268 2.94 7.54 17.10
N LEU A 269 2.84 6.43 16.40
CA LEU A 269 3.39 5.14 16.82
C LEU A 269 4.88 5.28 17.18
N PRO A 270 5.33 4.80 18.37
CA PRO A 270 6.72 4.85 18.81
C PRO A 270 7.68 4.10 17.86
N ALA A 271 8.90 4.61 17.74
CA ALA A 271 9.90 4.06 16.81
C ALA A 271 10.32 2.62 17.12
N ASP A 272 10.25 2.19 18.37
CA ASP A 272 10.53 0.81 18.81
C ASP A 272 9.50 -0.21 18.28
N GLN A 273 8.35 0.24 17.79
CA GLN A 273 7.36 -0.60 17.12
C GLN A 273 7.56 -0.75 15.61
N ILE A 274 8.52 -0.06 15.01
CA ILE A 274 8.80 -0.15 13.56
C ILE A 274 9.22 -1.57 13.18
N ILE A 275 10.25 -2.10 13.84
CA ILE A 275 10.76 -3.45 13.53
C ILE A 275 9.71 -4.53 13.82
N PRO A 276 9.05 -4.55 15.01
CA PRO A 276 7.98 -5.52 15.26
C PRO A 276 6.86 -5.49 14.22
N THR A 277 6.42 -4.29 13.78
CA THR A 277 5.39 -4.17 12.73
C THR A 277 5.88 -4.73 11.39
N GLY A 278 7.12 -4.43 11.01
CA GLY A 278 7.73 -4.94 9.79
C GLY A 278 7.82 -6.47 9.79
N GLU A 279 8.31 -7.06 10.88
CA GLU A 279 8.49 -8.51 11.00
C GLU A 279 7.16 -9.28 10.98
N GLU A 280 6.16 -8.85 11.75
CA GLU A 280 4.85 -9.51 11.75
C GLU A 280 4.11 -9.35 10.42
N THR A 281 4.27 -8.19 9.75
CA THR A 281 3.71 -7.98 8.41
C THR A 281 4.41 -8.87 7.37
N LEU A 282 5.73 -9.06 7.47
CA LEU A 282 6.46 -9.98 6.61
C LEU A 282 5.98 -11.43 6.77
N ASP A 283 5.80 -11.90 8.03
CA ASP A 283 5.22 -13.23 8.31
C ASP A 283 3.80 -13.36 7.71
N SER A 284 3.02 -12.27 7.76
CA SER A 284 1.69 -12.20 7.14
C SER A 284 1.76 -12.38 5.62
N LEU A 285 2.70 -11.69 4.95
CA LEU A 285 2.86 -11.79 3.48
C LEU A 285 3.33 -13.17 3.05
N VAL A 286 4.28 -13.78 3.75
CA VAL A 286 4.71 -15.16 3.50
C VAL A 286 3.51 -16.10 3.53
N ALA A 287 2.69 -16.00 4.58
CA ALA A 287 1.49 -16.83 4.72
C ALA A 287 0.43 -16.51 3.66
N MET A 288 0.24 -15.23 3.32
CA MET A 288 -0.69 -14.76 2.30
C MET A 288 -0.42 -15.44 0.95
N PHE A 289 0.81 -15.32 0.46
CA PHE A 289 1.15 -15.82 -0.87
C PHE A 289 1.24 -17.35 -0.90
N GLN A 290 1.63 -18.01 0.20
CA GLN A 290 1.52 -19.46 0.34
C GLN A 290 0.06 -19.94 0.25
N LYS A 291 -0.86 -19.23 0.89
CA LYS A 291 -2.27 -19.58 0.86
C LYS A 291 -2.91 -19.25 -0.48
N ALA A 292 -2.57 -18.12 -1.09
CA ALA A 292 -3.03 -17.72 -2.41
C ALA A 292 -2.63 -18.75 -3.47
N ALA A 293 -1.36 -19.19 -3.49
CA ALA A 293 -0.87 -20.21 -4.41
C ALA A 293 -1.62 -21.55 -4.25
N LYS A 294 -1.88 -21.98 -3.01
CA LYS A 294 -2.69 -23.20 -2.74
C LYS A 294 -4.14 -23.11 -3.25
N LEU A 295 -4.64 -21.91 -3.50
CA LEU A 295 -5.97 -21.66 -4.08
C LEU A 295 -5.90 -21.38 -5.59
N GLY A 296 -4.72 -21.50 -6.21
CA GLY A 296 -4.53 -21.32 -7.65
C GLY A 296 -4.23 -19.89 -8.10
N TYR A 297 -3.84 -19.00 -7.17
CA TYR A 297 -3.46 -17.63 -7.50
C TYR A 297 -1.92 -17.45 -7.55
N GLY A 298 -1.41 -16.88 -8.63
CA GLY A 298 0.02 -16.66 -8.82
C GLY A 298 0.78 -17.96 -9.18
N THR A 299 2.04 -18.05 -8.81
CA THR A 299 2.84 -19.28 -9.00
C THR A 299 2.43 -20.35 -8.01
N GLU A 300 2.29 -21.60 -8.48
CA GLU A 300 2.17 -22.76 -7.59
C GLU A 300 3.44 -22.89 -6.75
N ILE A 301 3.26 -22.89 -5.43
CA ILE A 301 4.35 -23.20 -4.50
C ILE A 301 4.44 -24.73 -4.45
N GLU A 302 5.51 -25.30 -5.00
CA GLU A 302 5.85 -26.69 -4.71
C GLU A 302 5.97 -26.83 -3.19
N THR A 303 5.10 -27.65 -2.61
CA THR A 303 5.12 -27.97 -1.18
C THR A 303 6.34 -28.86 -0.94
N CYS A 304 7.42 -28.29 -0.43
CA CYS A 304 8.50 -29.07 0.18
C CYS A 304 8.09 -29.63 1.52
#